data_d60cca2e186018d00cda8ab822e7385b
#
_entry.id   d60cca2e186018d00cda8ab822e7385b
#
_cell.length_a   1.000
_cell.length_b   1.000
_cell.length_c   1.000
_cell.angle_alpha   90.00
_cell.angle_beta   90.00
_cell.angle_gamma   90.00
#
_symmetry.space_group_name_H-M   'P 1'
#
loop_
_entity.id
_entity.type
_entity.pdbx_description
1 polymer ?
#
loop_
_entity_poly.entity_id
_entity_poly.type
_entity_poly.pdbx_seq_one_letter_code
_entity_poly.pdbx_strand_id
1 'polypeptide(L)'
;MNSTLTLTQEWDKTFPQNDAVDHCKVTFHNRFGIELAADLYKPKGAQGPFAAVAVSGPFGAVKEQCSGLYAQELAARGFLTVAFDPSYTGESGGTPRYVASPDINTEDFSAAVDFLSVRDDVDPERIGILGICGWGGMALNAAAIDTRIKATVTTTMYDMTRVTANGYFDTDDNPDARYALRQTLNAQRTADYKAGTYQRAGGVVDPVPADAPFFVKDYHDYYKTPRGYHPRSLNSTGGWNVTSPLSLLNAKLLAYAGEIRSAVLMIHGDKAHSCYFSRDAFTRLQGDNKELLLIPGAVHTDLYDRMDIIPFDRIEAFYHQYLK
;
A
#
# COMPACT_ATOMS: atom_id res chain seq x y z
N MET A 1 16.62 -1.19 20.02
CA MET A 1 17.82 -1.30 19.14
C MET A 1 18.03 0.05 18.49
N ASN A 2 19.27 0.49 18.30
CA ASN A 2 19.50 1.74 17.55
C ASN A 2 19.23 1.47 16.07
N SER A 3 18.54 2.40 15.38
CA SER A 3 18.27 2.30 13.94
C SER A 3 19.57 2.26 13.15
N THR A 4 19.58 1.41 12.12
CA THR A 4 20.67 1.32 11.14
C THR A 4 20.37 2.11 9.87
N LEU A 5 19.13 2.65 9.75
CA LEU A 5 18.68 3.38 8.58
C LEU A 5 19.10 4.86 8.65
N THR A 6 19.43 5.42 7.50
CA THR A 6 19.63 6.86 7.33
C THR A 6 18.34 7.47 6.77
N LEU A 7 17.63 8.23 7.61
CA LEU A 7 16.34 8.83 7.25
C LEU A 7 16.51 10.30 6.86
N THR A 8 15.88 10.70 5.77
CA THR A 8 15.78 12.10 5.33
C THR A 8 14.97 12.91 6.34
N GLN A 9 15.54 13.97 6.91
CA GLN A 9 14.86 14.79 7.91
C GLN A 9 14.10 15.99 7.30
N GLU A 10 14.40 16.35 6.07
CA GLU A 10 13.72 17.41 5.33
C GLU A 10 12.31 16.97 4.92
N TRP A 11 11.42 17.96 4.72
CA TRP A 11 10.10 17.69 4.16
C TRP A 11 10.20 17.51 2.64
N ASP A 12 10.42 16.29 2.20
CA ASP A 12 10.57 15.91 0.78
C ASP A 12 9.32 15.21 0.21
N LYS A 13 8.17 15.47 0.81
CA LYS A 13 6.89 14.86 0.43
C LYS A 13 6.25 15.56 -0.75
N THR A 14 5.45 14.82 -1.52
CA THR A 14 4.72 15.35 -2.70
C THR A 14 3.47 16.18 -2.33
N PHE A 15 3.21 16.37 -1.06
CA PHE A 15 2.10 17.15 -0.51
C PHE A 15 2.60 18.16 0.54
N PRO A 16 1.87 19.27 0.75
CA PRO A 16 2.27 20.28 1.73
C PRO A 16 2.11 19.76 3.17
N GLN A 17 2.92 20.30 4.07
CA GLN A 17 2.77 20.06 5.50
C GLN A 17 1.49 20.72 6.02
N ASN A 18 0.78 20.02 6.93
CA ASN A 18 -0.40 20.55 7.60
C ASN A 18 -0.02 21.04 9.00
N ASP A 19 -0.26 22.33 9.26
CA ASP A 19 0.08 23.00 10.52
C ASP A 19 -0.69 22.46 11.75
N ALA A 20 -1.79 21.73 11.52
CA ALA A 20 -2.57 21.10 12.59
C ALA A 20 -2.01 19.74 13.03
N VAL A 21 -0.89 19.29 12.45
CA VAL A 21 -0.33 17.96 12.65
C VAL A 21 1.14 18.04 13.04
N ASP A 22 1.51 17.33 14.11
CA ASP A 22 2.92 17.07 14.43
C ASP A 22 3.41 15.86 13.65
N HIS A 23 4.63 15.94 13.11
CA HIS A 23 5.26 14.90 12.32
C HIS A 23 6.66 14.56 12.84
N CYS A 24 7.00 13.26 12.83
CA CYS A 24 8.37 12.80 13.03
C CYS A 24 8.63 11.48 12.30
N LYS A 25 9.89 11.20 11.99
CA LYS A 25 10.34 9.91 11.47
C LYS A 25 10.49 8.90 12.60
N VAL A 26 10.05 7.67 12.35
CA VAL A 26 10.19 6.52 13.26
C VAL A 26 10.65 5.29 12.51
N THR A 27 11.18 4.30 13.25
CA THR A 27 11.51 2.98 12.71
C THR A 27 10.99 1.89 13.61
N PHE A 28 10.66 0.76 13.02
CA PHE A 28 10.27 -0.46 13.73
C PHE A 28 10.68 -1.69 12.92
N HIS A 29 10.66 -2.88 13.51
CA HIS A 29 11.08 -4.12 12.85
C HIS A 29 9.88 -5.03 12.62
N ASN A 30 9.85 -5.69 11.46
CA ASN A 30 8.95 -6.80 11.27
C ASN A 30 9.52 -8.10 11.88
N ARG A 31 8.72 -9.16 11.96
CA ARG A 31 9.14 -10.45 12.55
C ARG A 31 10.27 -11.15 11.76
N PHE A 32 10.58 -10.70 10.55
CA PHE A 32 11.72 -11.17 9.77
C PHE A 32 13.00 -10.39 10.06
N GLY A 33 12.97 -9.43 10.99
CA GLY A 33 14.11 -8.60 11.38
C GLY A 33 14.42 -7.47 10.40
N ILE A 34 13.52 -7.18 9.45
CA ILE A 34 13.69 -6.06 8.54
C ILE A 34 13.24 -4.78 9.24
N GLU A 35 14.12 -3.78 9.28
CA GLU A 35 13.80 -2.46 9.83
C GLU A 35 13.03 -1.64 8.81
N LEU A 36 11.85 -1.14 9.21
CA LEU A 36 10.96 -0.32 8.40
C LEU A 36 11.08 1.14 8.79
N ALA A 37 11.15 2.00 7.79
CA ALA A 37 11.11 3.46 7.94
C ALA A 37 9.68 3.96 7.79
N ALA A 38 9.27 4.86 8.68
CA ALA A 38 7.93 5.40 8.67
C ALA A 38 7.88 6.88 9.06
N ASP A 39 6.83 7.55 8.63
CA ASP A 39 6.42 8.87 9.08
C ASP A 39 5.25 8.72 10.06
N LEU A 40 5.44 9.20 11.28
CA LEU A 40 4.40 9.26 12.31
C LEU A 40 3.78 10.65 12.32
N TYR A 41 2.46 10.70 12.28
CA TYR A 41 1.68 11.93 12.35
C TYR A 41 0.73 11.88 13.54
N LYS A 42 0.62 13.00 14.25
CA LYS A 42 -0.23 13.13 15.43
C LYS A 42 -0.96 14.48 15.43
N PRO A 43 -2.24 14.51 15.88
CA PRO A 43 -2.96 15.77 16.05
C PRO A 43 -2.17 16.71 16.96
N LYS A 44 -1.88 17.93 16.50
CA LYS A 44 -1.06 18.89 17.21
C LYS A 44 -1.72 19.33 18.53
N GLY A 45 -0.96 19.25 19.60
CA GLY A 45 -1.42 19.66 20.93
C GLY A 45 -2.44 18.74 21.60
N ALA A 46 -2.87 17.67 20.92
CA ALA A 46 -3.81 16.71 21.50
C ALA A 46 -3.09 15.68 22.40
N GLN A 47 -3.81 15.15 23.38
CA GLN A 47 -3.35 14.13 24.32
C GLN A 47 -4.04 12.80 24.02
N GLY A 48 -3.30 11.68 24.03
CA GLY A 48 -3.83 10.34 23.88
C GLY A 48 -4.55 9.80 25.15
N PRO A 49 -4.90 8.51 25.14
CA PRO A 49 -4.59 7.53 24.10
C PRO A 49 -5.44 7.69 22.84
N PHE A 50 -4.78 7.66 21.69
CA PHE A 50 -5.43 7.80 20.38
C PHE A 50 -5.91 6.45 19.83
N ALA A 51 -6.97 6.48 19.02
CA ALA A 51 -7.15 5.47 18.00
C ALA A 51 -6.06 5.66 16.93
N ALA A 52 -5.48 4.58 16.43
CA ALA A 52 -4.34 4.66 15.51
C ALA A 52 -4.59 3.95 14.19
N VAL A 53 -3.96 4.44 13.11
CA VAL A 53 -4.09 3.87 11.77
C VAL A 53 -2.72 3.74 11.10
N ALA A 54 -2.38 2.51 10.66
CA ALA A 54 -1.21 2.27 9.83
C ALA A 54 -1.60 2.35 8.34
N VAL A 55 -0.80 3.08 7.55
CA VAL A 55 -1.10 3.39 6.14
C VAL A 55 0.06 2.97 5.25
N SER A 56 -0.23 2.31 4.12
CA SER A 56 0.79 2.04 3.10
C SER A 56 0.21 1.96 1.69
N GLY A 57 1.09 2.08 0.70
CA GLY A 57 0.79 2.07 -0.72
C GLY A 57 0.88 3.43 -1.39
N PRO A 58 0.68 3.48 -2.69
CA PRO A 58 0.46 2.41 -3.67
C PRO A 58 1.65 1.45 -3.83
N PHE A 59 1.44 0.33 -4.54
CA PHE A 59 2.49 -0.64 -4.85
C PHE A 59 3.58 0.00 -5.72
N GLY A 60 4.81 0.07 -5.20
CA GLY A 60 5.93 0.77 -5.84
C GLY A 60 6.04 2.27 -5.53
N ALA A 61 5.13 2.81 -4.73
CA ALA A 61 5.24 4.15 -4.16
C ALA A 61 6.05 4.14 -2.85
N VAL A 62 6.25 5.32 -2.28
CA VAL A 62 6.89 5.54 -0.97
C VAL A 62 5.99 6.38 -0.07
N LYS A 63 6.26 6.36 1.23
CA LYS A 63 5.50 7.09 2.26
C LYS A 63 5.46 8.60 2.07
N GLU A 64 6.36 9.15 1.29
CA GLU A 64 6.40 10.57 0.92
C GLU A 64 5.36 10.96 -0.14
N GLN A 65 4.63 9.98 -0.68
CA GLN A 65 3.57 10.16 -1.68
C GLN A 65 2.19 9.96 -1.04
N CYS A 66 1.29 9.26 -1.73
CA CYS A 66 -0.10 9.04 -1.39
C CYS A 66 -0.34 8.58 0.06
N SER A 67 0.40 7.57 0.56
CA SER A 67 0.18 7.04 1.92
C SER A 67 0.47 8.07 3.02
N GLY A 68 1.49 8.91 2.83
CA GLY A 68 1.76 10.02 3.76
C GLY A 68 0.69 11.09 3.74
N LEU A 69 0.13 11.43 2.57
CA LEU A 69 -1.01 12.33 2.46
C LEU A 69 -2.21 11.81 3.26
N TYR A 70 -2.58 10.53 3.05
CA TYR A 70 -3.68 9.91 3.80
C TYR A 70 -3.42 9.89 5.31
N ALA A 71 -2.20 9.57 5.72
CA ALA A 71 -1.82 9.56 7.13
C ALA A 71 -1.91 10.96 7.75
N GLN A 72 -1.40 11.99 7.06
CA GLN A 72 -1.50 13.37 7.54
C GLN A 72 -2.96 13.84 7.65
N GLU A 73 -3.78 13.53 6.66
CA GLU A 73 -5.21 13.91 6.65
C GLU A 73 -6.00 13.23 7.77
N LEU A 74 -5.74 11.96 8.04
CA LEU A 74 -6.35 11.27 9.17
C LEU A 74 -5.83 11.79 10.52
N ALA A 75 -4.57 12.19 10.60
CA ALA A 75 -4.04 12.81 11.82
C ALA A 75 -4.70 14.17 12.08
N ALA A 76 -4.93 14.98 11.07
CA ALA A 76 -5.68 16.24 11.20
C ALA A 76 -7.14 16.02 11.67
N ARG A 77 -7.66 14.80 11.50
CA ARG A 77 -9.01 14.37 11.94
C ARG A 77 -9.02 13.62 13.29
N GLY A 78 -7.91 13.61 14.01
CA GLY A 78 -7.86 13.15 15.40
C GLY A 78 -7.28 11.76 15.63
N PHE A 79 -6.75 11.09 14.60
CA PHE A 79 -6.08 9.79 14.75
C PHE A 79 -4.55 9.97 14.92
N LEU A 80 -3.90 9.04 15.63
CA LEU A 80 -2.46 8.89 15.48
C LEU A 80 -2.20 7.97 14.28
N THR A 81 -1.36 8.40 13.35
CA THR A 81 -1.15 7.62 12.13
C THR A 81 0.32 7.37 11.84
N VAL A 82 0.59 6.26 11.16
CA VAL A 82 1.93 5.92 10.70
C VAL A 82 1.87 5.51 9.22
N ALA A 83 2.58 6.25 8.35
CA ALA A 83 2.80 5.86 6.95
C ALA A 83 4.19 5.23 6.82
N PHE A 84 4.28 4.00 6.34
CA PHE A 84 5.55 3.28 6.27
C PHE A 84 5.94 2.92 4.84
N ASP A 85 7.26 2.92 4.59
CA ASP A 85 7.81 2.27 3.41
C ASP A 85 7.82 0.76 3.62
N PRO A 86 7.38 -0.02 2.64
CA PRO A 86 7.47 -1.47 2.72
C PRO A 86 8.91 -1.99 2.81
N SER A 87 9.08 -3.18 3.34
CA SER A 87 10.33 -3.94 3.27
C SER A 87 10.93 -3.88 1.86
N TYR A 88 12.23 -3.69 1.77
CA TYR A 88 13.04 -3.62 0.54
C TYR A 88 12.89 -2.36 -0.31
N THR A 89 12.08 -1.39 0.09
CA THR A 89 11.78 -0.19 -0.71
C THR A 89 11.94 1.10 0.09
N GLY A 90 11.95 2.23 -0.58
CA GLY A 90 12.06 3.53 0.05
C GLY A 90 13.26 3.64 0.98
N GLU A 91 13.04 4.17 2.18
CA GLU A 91 14.03 4.25 3.27
C GLU A 91 14.07 3.00 4.15
N SER A 92 13.11 2.06 4.01
CA SER A 92 13.10 0.79 4.75
C SER A 92 14.24 -0.13 4.34
N GLY A 93 14.64 -0.99 5.25
CA GLY A 93 15.70 -1.96 5.07
C GLY A 93 15.33 -3.15 4.18
N GLY A 94 16.14 -4.19 4.29
CA GLY A 94 16.00 -5.45 3.56
C GLY A 94 16.93 -5.56 2.35
N THR A 95 17.45 -6.78 2.15
CA THR A 95 18.39 -7.12 1.08
C THR A 95 17.98 -8.44 0.43
N PRO A 96 17.96 -8.57 -0.90
CA PRO A 96 18.23 -7.50 -1.87
C PRO A 96 17.16 -6.42 -1.90
N ARG A 97 17.51 -5.23 -2.42
CA ARG A 97 16.54 -4.13 -2.58
C ARG A 97 15.54 -4.42 -3.71
N TYR A 98 14.39 -3.75 -3.69
CA TYR A 98 13.37 -3.71 -4.75
C TYR A 98 12.68 -5.05 -5.00
N VAL A 99 12.51 -5.82 -3.93
CA VAL A 99 11.79 -7.09 -3.91
C VAL A 99 10.34 -6.87 -3.46
N ALA A 100 9.40 -7.52 -4.13
CA ALA A 100 8.02 -7.67 -3.66
C ALA A 100 7.81 -9.10 -3.15
N SER A 101 7.18 -9.22 -1.99
CA SER A 101 6.79 -10.51 -1.41
C SER A 101 5.42 -10.38 -0.75
N PRO A 102 4.39 -11.15 -1.19
CA PRO A 102 3.05 -11.03 -0.60
C PRO A 102 3.03 -11.38 0.89
N ASP A 103 3.88 -12.29 1.35
CA ASP A 103 3.99 -12.67 2.76
C ASP A 103 4.65 -11.56 3.58
N ILE A 104 5.88 -11.14 3.20
CA ILE A 104 6.62 -10.12 3.94
C ILE A 104 5.91 -8.77 3.91
N ASN A 105 5.33 -8.39 2.77
CA ASN A 105 4.62 -7.13 2.66
C ASN A 105 3.28 -7.12 3.41
N THR A 106 2.60 -8.25 3.55
CA THR A 106 1.46 -8.39 4.47
C THR A 106 1.92 -8.22 5.92
N GLU A 107 3.03 -8.86 6.29
CA GLU A 107 3.65 -8.78 7.62
C GLU A 107 4.04 -7.34 8.00
N ASP A 108 4.44 -6.51 7.04
CA ASP A 108 4.80 -5.11 7.31
C ASP A 108 3.63 -4.32 7.93
N PHE A 109 2.36 -4.66 7.63
CA PHE A 109 1.20 -4.13 8.34
C PHE A 109 1.11 -4.62 9.79
N SER A 110 1.32 -5.91 10.04
CA SER A 110 1.33 -6.44 11.41
C SER A 110 2.46 -5.85 12.24
N ALA A 111 3.63 -5.62 11.65
CA ALA A 111 4.73 -4.93 12.29
C ALA A 111 4.39 -3.47 12.66
N ALA A 112 3.64 -2.76 11.81
CA ALA A 112 3.13 -1.43 12.14
C ALA A 112 2.11 -1.50 13.29
N VAL A 113 1.27 -2.54 13.34
CA VAL A 113 0.36 -2.79 14.47
C VAL A 113 1.14 -3.09 15.76
N ASP A 114 2.21 -3.90 15.70
CA ASP A 114 3.10 -4.14 16.85
C ASP A 114 3.67 -2.82 17.39
N PHE A 115 4.20 -1.97 16.50
CA PHE A 115 4.75 -0.67 16.85
C PHE A 115 3.71 0.23 17.54
N LEU A 116 2.49 0.29 16.97
CA LEU A 116 1.41 1.10 17.53
C LEU A 116 0.91 0.56 18.87
N SER A 117 0.80 -0.77 19.02
CA SER A 117 0.25 -1.41 20.22
C SER A 117 1.06 -1.23 21.48
N VAL A 118 2.36 -0.90 21.38
CA VAL A 118 3.25 -0.73 22.53
C VAL A 118 3.49 0.74 22.88
N ARG A 119 2.81 1.67 22.23
CA ARG A 119 2.95 3.11 22.47
C ARG A 119 2.04 3.56 23.60
N ASP A 120 2.56 4.38 24.50
CA ASP A 120 1.80 4.94 25.63
C ASP A 120 0.70 5.93 25.20
N ASP A 121 0.84 6.51 23.97
CA ASP A 121 -0.13 7.46 23.42
C ASP A 121 -1.16 6.82 22.46
N VAL A 122 -1.20 5.48 22.35
CA VAL A 122 -2.14 4.71 21.53
C VAL A 122 -2.98 3.77 22.39
N ASP A 123 -4.26 3.66 22.09
CA ASP A 123 -5.11 2.61 22.63
C ASP A 123 -4.96 1.34 21.76
N PRO A 124 -4.35 0.26 22.28
CA PRO A 124 -4.09 -0.96 21.49
C PRO A 124 -5.34 -1.70 21.03
N GLU A 125 -6.51 -1.42 21.65
CA GLU A 125 -7.79 -1.97 21.20
C GLU A 125 -8.45 -1.15 20.09
N ARG A 126 -7.82 -0.03 19.66
CA ARG A 126 -8.37 0.91 18.69
C ARG A 126 -7.41 1.13 17.52
N ILE A 127 -6.94 0.02 16.92
CA ILE A 127 -6.00 0.06 15.79
C ILE A 127 -6.70 -0.35 14.50
N GLY A 128 -6.59 0.50 13.49
CA GLY A 128 -7.00 0.25 12.11
C GLY A 128 -5.83 0.27 11.13
N ILE A 129 -6.09 -0.16 9.90
CA ILE A 129 -5.13 -0.07 8.80
C ILE A 129 -5.78 0.50 7.54
N LEU A 130 -4.97 1.13 6.68
CA LEU A 130 -5.40 1.64 5.38
C LEU A 130 -4.40 1.22 4.30
N GLY A 131 -4.90 0.51 3.29
CA GLY A 131 -4.11 0.07 2.15
C GLY A 131 -4.56 0.71 0.84
N ILE A 132 -3.63 1.26 0.06
CA ILE A 132 -3.89 1.96 -1.20
C ILE A 132 -3.37 1.13 -2.37
N CYS A 133 -4.16 0.96 -3.42
CA CYS A 133 -3.77 0.22 -4.62
C CYS A 133 -3.38 -1.24 -4.29
N GLY A 134 -2.22 -1.74 -4.70
CA GLY A 134 -1.75 -3.08 -4.35
C GLY A 134 -1.65 -3.34 -2.84
N TRP A 135 -1.44 -2.30 -2.05
CA TRP A 135 -1.45 -2.40 -0.58
C TRP A 135 -2.85 -2.56 0.00
N GLY A 136 -3.90 -2.27 -0.76
CA GLY A 136 -5.27 -2.62 -0.40
C GLY A 136 -5.47 -4.14 -0.31
N GLY A 137 -4.90 -4.90 -1.25
CA GLY A 137 -4.90 -6.37 -1.18
C GLY A 137 -4.08 -6.90 -0.01
N MET A 138 -2.89 -6.30 0.26
CA MET A 138 -2.07 -6.65 1.44
C MET A 138 -2.80 -6.34 2.75
N ALA A 139 -3.51 -5.21 2.82
CA ALA A 139 -4.30 -4.83 4.00
C ALA A 139 -5.44 -5.82 4.28
N LEU A 140 -6.16 -6.29 3.25
CA LEU A 140 -7.18 -7.33 3.42
C LEU A 140 -6.56 -8.64 3.90
N ASN A 141 -5.40 -9.03 3.38
CA ASN A 141 -4.70 -10.21 3.85
C ASN A 141 -4.21 -10.06 5.31
N ALA A 142 -3.69 -8.87 5.67
CA ALA A 142 -3.31 -8.57 7.05
C ALA A 142 -4.52 -8.62 8.00
N ALA A 143 -5.68 -8.09 7.60
CA ALA A 143 -6.91 -8.16 8.40
C ALA A 143 -7.43 -9.60 8.59
N ALA A 144 -7.12 -10.52 7.66
CA ALA A 144 -7.46 -11.94 7.79
C ALA A 144 -6.52 -12.68 8.76
N ILE A 145 -5.28 -12.20 8.94
CA ILE A 145 -4.24 -12.85 9.76
C ILE A 145 -4.19 -12.23 11.17
N ASP A 146 -4.25 -10.89 11.26
CA ASP A 146 -4.01 -10.15 12.51
C ASP A 146 -5.33 -9.68 13.13
N THR A 147 -5.74 -10.36 14.19
CA THR A 147 -7.02 -10.08 14.89
C THR A 147 -7.00 -8.80 15.72
N ARG A 148 -5.86 -8.15 15.90
CA ARG A 148 -5.74 -6.84 16.56
C ARG A 148 -6.23 -5.70 15.67
N ILE A 149 -6.31 -5.92 14.34
CA ILE A 149 -6.84 -4.97 13.38
C ILE A 149 -8.36 -4.92 13.51
N LYS A 150 -8.91 -3.82 14.01
CA LYS A 150 -10.35 -3.64 14.27
C LYS A 150 -11.11 -3.07 13.07
N ALA A 151 -10.42 -2.28 12.23
CA ALA A 151 -11.02 -1.65 11.05
C ALA A 151 -9.99 -1.55 9.91
N THR A 152 -10.41 -1.90 8.70
CA THR A 152 -9.57 -1.85 7.51
C THR A 152 -10.24 -1.00 6.45
N VAL A 153 -9.52 0.00 5.93
CA VAL A 153 -9.93 0.75 4.74
C VAL A 153 -9.03 0.37 3.58
N THR A 154 -9.61 0.16 2.41
CA THR A 154 -8.86 0.06 1.17
C THR A 154 -9.31 1.11 0.17
N THR A 155 -8.39 1.77 -0.50
CA THR A 155 -8.72 2.68 -1.59
C THR A 155 -8.10 2.17 -2.88
N THR A 156 -8.91 2.16 -3.96
CA THR A 156 -8.48 1.74 -5.30
C THR A 156 -7.70 0.41 -5.32
N MET A 157 -8.18 -0.57 -4.53
CA MET A 157 -7.50 -1.83 -4.22
C MET A 157 -7.17 -2.65 -5.46
N TYR A 158 -5.96 -3.26 -5.45
CA TYR A 158 -5.53 -4.31 -6.37
C TYR A 158 -5.25 -5.63 -5.65
N ASP A 159 -5.61 -6.73 -6.28
CA ASP A 159 -5.02 -8.03 -5.96
C ASP A 159 -3.78 -8.24 -6.84
N MET A 160 -2.61 -7.92 -6.28
CA MET A 160 -1.34 -8.03 -7.00
C MET A 160 -1.00 -9.47 -7.40
N THR A 161 -1.49 -10.46 -6.65
CA THR A 161 -1.30 -11.88 -7.00
C THR A 161 -2.15 -12.30 -8.19
N ARG A 162 -3.40 -11.82 -8.25
CA ARG A 162 -4.31 -12.09 -9.37
C ARG A 162 -3.83 -11.41 -10.67
N VAL A 163 -3.51 -10.12 -10.62
CA VAL A 163 -3.05 -9.43 -11.84
C VAL A 163 -1.74 -10.01 -12.37
N THR A 164 -0.83 -10.42 -11.49
CA THR A 164 0.43 -11.05 -11.91
C THR A 164 0.20 -12.43 -12.53
N ALA A 165 -0.75 -13.19 -12.02
CA ALA A 165 -1.02 -14.55 -12.49
C ALA A 165 -1.92 -14.60 -13.74
N ASN A 166 -2.85 -13.67 -13.87
CA ASN A 166 -3.95 -13.73 -14.83
C ASN A 166 -3.98 -12.57 -15.82
N GLY A 167 -3.08 -11.57 -15.66
CA GLY A 167 -3.15 -10.34 -16.45
C GLY A 167 -4.31 -9.44 -16.05
N TYR A 168 -4.43 -8.29 -16.70
CA TYR A 168 -5.58 -7.39 -16.53
C TYR A 168 -6.85 -8.05 -17.05
N PHE A 169 -7.93 -7.92 -16.31
CA PHE A 169 -9.25 -8.51 -16.62
C PHE A 169 -9.23 -10.03 -16.80
N ASP A 170 -8.22 -10.71 -16.20
CA ASP A 170 -7.97 -12.14 -16.30
C ASP A 170 -7.79 -12.65 -17.75
N THR A 171 -7.29 -11.81 -18.66
CA THR A 171 -7.10 -12.16 -20.08
C THR A 171 -6.08 -13.27 -20.30
N ASP A 172 -5.15 -13.44 -19.36
CA ASP A 172 -4.07 -14.44 -19.39
C ASP A 172 -4.27 -15.56 -18.36
N ASP A 173 -5.51 -15.77 -17.89
CA ASP A 173 -5.79 -16.84 -16.93
C ASP A 173 -5.76 -18.23 -17.55
N ASN A 174 -4.57 -18.67 -17.91
CA ASN A 174 -4.33 -20.03 -18.38
C ASN A 174 -2.97 -20.58 -17.90
N PRO A 175 -2.85 -21.93 -17.75
CA PRO A 175 -1.62 -22.54 -17.25
C PRO A 175 -0.40 -22.33 -18.17
N ASP A 176 -0.59 -22.28 -19.48
CA ASP A 176 0.51 -22.18 -20.45
C ASP A 176 1.12 -20.77 -20.43
N ALA A 177 0.29 -19.71 -20.35
CA ALA A 177 0.77 -18.34 -20.17
C ALA A 177 1.57 -18.20 -18.88
N ARG A 178 1.06 -18.74 -17.77
CA ARG A 178 1.78 -18.72 -16.49
C ARG A 178 3.07 -19.53 -16.54
N TYR A 179 3.09 -20.64 -17.25
CA TYR A 179 4.30 -21.45 -17.41
C TYR A 179 5.37 -20.71 -18.22
N ALA A 180 4.99 -20.10 -19.35
CA ALA A 180 5.89 -19.30 -20.17
C ALA A 180 6.49 -18.10 -19.39
N LEU A 181 5.66 -17.42 -18.58
CA LEU A 181 6.13 -16.35 -17.72
C LEU A 181 7.15 -16.88 -16.67
N ARG A 182 6.87 -18.04 -16.04
CA ARG A 182 7.82 -18.65 -15.12
C ARG A 182 9.15 -19.02 -15.79
N GLN A 183 9.13 -19.51 -17.03
CA GLN A 183 10.36 -19.80 -17.78
C GLN A 183 11.19 -18.53 -17.97
N THR A 184 10.58 -17.43 -18.39
CA THR A 184 11.24 -16.14 -18.57
C THR A 184 11.85 -15.64 -17.25
N LEU A 185 11.06 -15.64 -16.17
CA LEU A 185 11.51 -15.18 -14.87
C LEU A 185 12.63 -16.06 -14.28
N ASN A 186 12.58 -17.38 -14.50
CA ASN A 186 13.63 -18.30 -14.04
C ASN A 186 14.92 -18.14 -14.85
N ALA A 187 14.84 -17.83 -16.15
CA ALA A 187 15.99 -17.47 -16.95
C ALA A 187 16.67 -16.21 -16.41
N GLN A 188 15.87 -15.17 -16.11
CA GLN A 188 16.38 -13.95 -15.48
C GLN A 188 17.00 -14.22 -14.10
N ARG A 189 16.35 -15.05 -13.27
CA ARG A 189 16.92 -15.45 -11.96
C ARG A 189 18.31 -16.07 -12.10
N THR A 190 18.51 -16.92 -13.11
CA THR A 190 19.81 -17.51 -13.40
C THR A 190 20.82 -16.47 -13.86
N ALA A 191 20.39 -15.49 -14.67
CA ALA A 191 21.24 -14.40 -15.12
C ALA A 191 21.68 -13.50 -13.95
N ASP A 192 20.74 -13.11 -13.08
CA ASP A 192 21.01 -12.33 -11.86
C ASP A 192 22.00 -13.04 -10.94
N TYR A 193 21.81 -14.36 -10.73
CA TYR A 193 22.73 -15.14 -9.89
C TYR A 193 24.16 -15.17 -10.46
N LYS A 194 24.30 -15.34 -11.78
CA LYS A 194 25.61 -15.31 -12.46
C LYS A 194 26.28 -13.93 -12.39
N ALA A 195 25.49 -12.88 -12.49
CA ALA A 195 25.98 -11.49 -12.47
C ALA A 195 26.27 -11.00 -11.03
N GLY A 196 25.70 -11.62 -10.00
CA GLY A 196 25.76 -11.13 -8.62
C GLY A 196 24.96 -9.83 -8.40
N THR A 197 24.06 -9.49 -9.34
CA THR A 197 23.22 -8.29 -9.32
C THR A 197 21.82 -8.63 -9.76
N TYR A 198 20.88 -7.72 -9.50
CA TYR A 198 19.46 -7.90 -9.84
C TYR A 198 19.04 -6.90 -10.89
N GLN A 199 18.51 -7.39 -12.01
CA GLN A 199 17.95 -6.54 -13.07
C GLN A 199 16.63 -5.92 -12.61
N ARG A 200 16.47 -4.60 -12.81
CA ARG A 200 15.24 -3.88 -12.54
C ARG A 200 14.35 -3.83 -13.78
N ALA A 201 13.03 -3.88 -13.55
CA ALA A 201 12.03 -3.97 -14.62
C ALA A 201 11.70 -2.61 -15.29
N GLY A 202 12.23 -1.50 -14.76
CA GLY A 202 11.77 -0.16 -15.10
C GLY A 202 10.58 0.27 -14.22
N GLY A 203 10.33 1.57 -14.15
CA GLY A 203 9.15 2.13 -13.45
C GLY A 203 7.93 2.20 -14.37
N VAL A 204 7.06 3.15 -14.11
CA VAL A 204 6.01 3.53 -15.04
C VAL A 204 6.64 3.99 -16.35
N VAL A 205 6.06 3.56 -17.47
CA VAL A 205 6.62 3.81 -18.80
C VAL A 205 6.72 5.32 -19.10
N ASP A 206 7.85 5.74 -19.68
CA ASP A 206 8.12 7.10 -20.09
C ASP A 206 9.11 7.09 -21.28
N PRO A 207 8.75 7.65 -22.46
CA PRO A 207 7.47 8.30 -22.79
C PRO A 207 6.31 7.32 -22.90
N VAL A 208 5.09 7.83 -22.72
CA VAL A 208 3.85 7.04 -22.88
C VAL A 208 3.65 6.69 -24.35
N PRO A 209 3.48 5.41 -24.73
CA PRO A 209 3.13 5.02 -26.08
C PRO A 209 1.82 5.67 -26.56
N ALA A 210 1.75 6.03 -27.83
CA ALA A 210 0.59 6.75 -28.39
C ALA A 210 -0.73 5.97 -28.27
N ASP A 211 -0.65 4.64 -28.35
CA ASP A 211 -1.77 3.68 -28.27
C ASP A 211 -1.98 3.11 -26.87
N ALA A 212 -1.26 3.65 -25.86
CA ALA A 212 -1.37 3.15 -24.48
C ALA A 212 -2.81 3.32 -23.95
N PRO A 213 -3.31 2.33 -23.17
CA PRO A 213 -4.58 2.45 -22.46
C PRO A 213 -4.60 3.69 -21.56
N PHE A 214 -5.78 4.26 -21.33
CA PHE A 214 -5.94 5.51 -20.55
C PHE A 214 -5.27 5.45 -19.19
N PHE A 215 -5.36 4.32 -18.49
CA PHE A 215 -4.79 4.15 -17.15
C PHE A 215 -3.25 4.19 -17.13
N VAL A 216 -2.59 3.87 -18.23
CA VAL A 216 -1.13 4.02 -18.37
C VAL A 216 -0.76 5.50 -18.37
N LYS A 217 -1.58 6.34 -19.04
CA LYS A 217 -1.42 7.79 -19.03
C LYS A 217 -1.67 8.37 -17.65
N ASP A 218 -2.70 7.87 -16.93
CA ASP A 218 -3.00 8.30 -15.56
C ASP A 218 -1.85 7.99 -14.60
N TYR A 219 -1.23 6.80 -14.70
CA TYR A 219 -0.05 6.46 -13.91
C TYR A 219 1.16 7.31 -14.28
N HIS A 220 1.39 7.56 -15.57
CA HIS A 220 2.47 8.44 -16.01
C HIS A 220 2.27 9.86 -15.45
N ASP A 221 1.06 10.40 -15.55
CA ASP A 221 0.72 11.73 -15.04
C ASP A 221 1.02 11.84 -13.54
N TYR A 222 0.70 10.81 -12.75
CA TYR A 222 1.03 10.83 -11.34
C TYR A 222 2.53 10.62 -11.07
N TYR A 223 3.15 9.55 -11.59
CA TYR A 223 4.50 9.13 -11.17
C TYR A 223 5.64 9.82 -11.91
N LYS A 224 5.41 10.38 -13.09
CA LYS A 224 6.44 10.96 -13.96
C LYS A 224 6.39 12.48 -14.07
N THR A 225 5.45 13.12 -13.41
CA THR A 225 5.29 14.58 -13.36
C THR A 225 5.41 15.11 -11.93
N PRO A 226 5.52 16.42 -11.73
CA PRO A 226 5.56 17.02 -10.38
C PRO A 226 4.33 16.70 -9.51
N ARG A 227 3.25 16.16 -10.08
CA ARG A 227 2.04 15.75 -9.34
C ARG A 227 2.37 14.76 -8.23
N GLY A 228 3.19 13.74 -8.51
CA GLY A 228 3.48 12.71 -7.53
C GLY A 228 4.85 12.05 -7.74
N TYR A 229 5.74 12.60 -8.58
CA TYR A 229 7.10 12.08 -8.74
C TYR A 229 7.86 12.12 -7.43
N HIS A 230 8.53 11.00 -7.09
CA HIS A 230 9.46 10.96 -5.97
C HIS A 230 10.69 10.09 -6.32
N PRO A 231 11.93 10.55 -6.00
CA PRO A 231 13.16 9.85 -6.43
C PRO A 231 13.33 8.45 -5.81
N ARG A 232 12.75 8.18 -4.64
CA ARG A 232 12.76 6.85 -4.00
C ARG A 232 11.63 5.93 -4.45
N SER A 233 10.61 6.45 -5.15
CA SER A 233 9.51 5.64 -5.67
C SER A 233 9.95 4.76 -6.83
N LEU A 234 9.66 3.47 -6.77
CA LEU A 234 9.98 2.52 -7.82
C LEU A 234 9.21 2.83 -9.11
N ASN A 235 7.97 3.29 -8.99
CA ASN A 235 7.14 3.67 -10.13
C ASN A 235 7.68 4.92 -10.84
N SER A 236 8.24 5.86 -10.07
CA SER A 236 8.84 7.08 -10.63
C SER A 236 10.21 6.81 -11.28
N THR A 237 10.94 5.77 -10.86
CA THR A 237 12.32 5.53 -11.25
C THR A 237 12.52 4.16 -11.90
N GLY A 238 13.22 3.24 -11.24
CA GLY A 238 13.74 2.01 -11.86
C GLY A 238 12.86 0.75 -11.71
N GLY A 239 11.71 0.82 -11.06
CA GLY A 239 10.81 -0.33 -10.89
C GLY A 239 11.31 -1.38 -9.90
N TRP A 240 10.60 -2.49 -9.84
CA TRP A 240 10.93 -3.68 -9.06
C TRP A 240 12.03 -4.50 -9.73
N ASN A 241 12.64 -5.44 -9.01
CA ASN A 241 13.45 -6.49 -9.64
C ASN A 241 12.57 -7.33 -10.56
N VAL A 242 13.09 -7.67 -11.74
CA VAL A 242 12.36 -8.44 -12.77
C VAL A 242 11.81 -9.76 -12.21
N THR A 243 12.51 -10.36 -11.24
CA THR A 243 12.13 -11.64 -10.62
C THR A 243 11.08 -11.52 -9.50
N SER A 244 10.69 -10.31 -9.08
CA SER A 244 9.67 -10.10 -8.03
C SER A 244 8.32 -10.79 -8.32
N PRO A 245 7.82 -10.89 -9.56
CA PRO A 245 6.58 -11.59 -9.86
C PRO A 245 6.56 -13.08 -9.47
N LEU A 246 7.71 -13.74 -9.31
CA LEU A 246 7.75 -15.18 -8.98
C LEU A 246 6.98 -15.53 -7.69
N SER A 247 7.09 -14.70 -6.64
CA SER A 247 6.36 -14.93 -5.40
C SER A 247 4.87 -14.59 -5.53
N LEU A 248 4.53 -13.57 -6.32
CA LEU A 248 3.15 -13.17 -6.56
C LEU A 248 2.38 -14.21 -7.39
N LEU A 249 3.04 -14.86 -8.37
CA LEU A 249 2.45 -15.91 -9.22
C LEU A 249 1.95 -17.14 -8.44
N ASN A 250 2.57 -17.46 -7.30
CA ASN A 250 2.25 -18.64 -6.52
C ASN A 250 1.47 -18.36 -5.23
N ALA A 251 1.07 -17.09 -5.02
CA ALA A 251 0.27 -16.70 -3.87
C ALA A 251 -1.18 -16.38 -4.28
N LYS A 252 -2.10 -16.53 -3.32
CA LYS A 252 -3.50 -16.11 -3.42
C LYS A 252 -3.82 -15.21 -2.25
N LEU A 253 -3.56 -13.93 -2.42
CA LEU A 253 -3.60 -12.93 -1.34
C LEU A 253 -4.96 -12.87 -0.63
N LEU A 254 -6.05 -13.03 -1.38
CA LEU A 254 -7.42 -12.94 -0.85
C LEU A 254 -8.04 -14.33 -0.57
N ALA A 255 -7.25 -15.39 -0.38
CA ALA A 255 -7.77 -16.74 -0.17
C ALA A 255 -8.68 -16.83 1.07
N TYR A 256 -8.36 -16.10 2.13
CA TYR A 256 -9.08 -16.09 3.40
C TYR A 256 -9.84 -14.77 3.68
N ALA A 257 -10.10 -13.96 2.66
CA ALA A 257 -10.84 -12.70 2.81
C ALA A 257 -12.24 -12.89 3.44
N GLY A 258 -12.89 -14.05 3.18
CA GLY A 258 -14.18 -14.39 3.80
C GLY A 258 -14.13 -14.66 5.30
N GLU A 259 -12.94 -14.80 5.89
CA GLU A 259 -12.75 -15.02 7.33
C GLU A 259 -12.49 -13.73 8.12
N ILE A 260 -12.38 -12.58 7.44
CA ILE A 260 -12.18 -11.28 8.09
C ILE A 260 -13.41 -10.91 8.92
N ARG A 261 -13.25 -10.87 10.24
CA ARG A 261 -14.34 -10.50 11.18
C ARG A 261 -14.38 -9.01 11.50
N SER A 262 -13.23 -8.32 11.43
CA SER A 262 -13.16 -6.88 11.66
C SER A 262 -13.87 -6.08 10.56
N ALA A 263 -14.17 -4.82 10.82
CA ALA A 263 -14.86 -3.96 9.86
C ALA A 263 -14.01 -3.67 8.62
N VAL A 264 -14.63 -3.61 7.43
CA VAL A 264 -13.95 -3.30 6.17
C VAL A 264 -14.74 -2.28 5.37
N LEU A 265 -14.08 -1.19 4.97
CA LEU A 265 -14.58 -0.23 3.98
C LEU A 265 -13.67 -0.27 2.76
N MET A 266 -14.23 -0.63 1.61
CA MET A 266 -13.53 -0.60 0.33
C MET A 266 -14.02 0.60 -0.48
N ILE A 267 -13.10 1.44 -0.95
CA ILE A 267 -13.39 2.63 -1.75
C ILE A 267 -12.73 2.50 -3.11
N HIS A 268 -13.47 2.73 -4.20
CA HIS A 268 -12.93 2.64 -5.54
C HIS A 268 -13.62 3.62 -6.49
N GLY A 269 -12.88 4.16 -7.47
CA GLY A 269 -13.49 4.92 -8.56
C GLY A 269 -14.24 3.98 -9.52
N ASP A 270 -15.46 4.32 -9.89
CA ASP A 270 -16.28 3.46 -10.77
C ASP A 270 -15.77 3.40 -12.22
N LYS A 271 -14.92 4.38 -12.63
CA LYS A 271 -14.23 4.43 -13.93
C LYS A 271 -12.81 3.88 -13.90
N ALA A 272 -12.32 3.49 -12.71
CA ALA A 272 -11.00 2.89 -12.61
C ALA A 272 -10.97 1.53 -13.32
N HIS A 273 -9.96 1.30 -14.16
CA HIS A 273 -9.73 0.01 -14.82
C HIS A 273 -9.59 -1.16 -13.83
N SER A 274 -9.21 -0.85 -12.60
CA SER A 274 -9.00 -1.79 -11.49
C SER A 274 -10.23 -2.01 -10.62
N CYS A 275 -11.36 -1.37 -10.90
CA CYS A 275 -12.57 -1.44 -10.04
C CYS A 275 -13.09 -2.87 -9.84
N TYR A 276 -12.87 -3.76 -10.82
CA TYR A 276 -13.28 -5.16 -10.73
C TYR A 276 -12.59 -5.92 -9.57
N PHE A 277 -11.36 -5.57 -9.20
CA PHE A 277 -10.70 -6.19 -8.05
C PHE A 277 -11.47 -5.93 -6.75
N SER A 278 -11.88 -4.69 -6.49
CA SER A 278 -12.68 -4.37 -5.31
C SER A 278 -14.06 -4.99 -5.34
N ARG A 279 -14.73 -4.98 -6.50
CA ARG A 279 -16.06 -5.61 -6.64
C ARG A 279 -15.99 -7.10 -6.32
N ASP A 280 -15.03 -7.81 -6.90
CA ASP A 280 -14.88 -9.26 -6.71
C ASP A 280 -14.40 -9.62 -5.30
N ALA A 281 -13.46 -8.84 -4.73
CA ALA A 281 -13.02 -9.04 -3.36
C ALA A 281 -14.17 -8.82 -2.36
N PHE A 282 -14.99 -7.79 -2.58
CA PHE A 282 -16.14 -7.51 -1.72
C PHE A 282 -17.15 -8.67 -1.66
N THR A 283 -17.35 -9.39 -2.78
CA THR A 283 -18.25 -10.56 -2.80
C THR A 283 -17.78 -11.72 -1.89
N ARG A 284 -16.50 -11.73 -1.52
CA ARG A 284 -15.93 -12.75 -0.62
C ARG A 284 -16.05 -12.38 0.85
N LEU A 285 -16.20 -11.09 1.17
CA LEU A 285 -16.33 -10.60 2.54
C LEU A 285 -17.67 -11.01 3.13
N GLN A 286 -17.69 -11.35 4.42
CA GLN A 286 -18.87 -11.77 5.14
C GLN A 286 -19.14 -10.88 6.36
N GLY A 287 -20.41 -10.78 6.76
CA GLY A 287 -20.87 -9.97 7.88
C GLY A 287 -21.45 -8.63 7.44
N ASP A 288 -22.07 -7.93 8.38
CA ASP A 288 -22.80 -6.67 8.19
C ASP A 288 -21.93 -5.42 8.40
N ASN A 289 -20.68 -5.61 8.79
CA ASN A 289 -19.69 -4.56 8.99
C ASN A 289 -18.74 -4.39 7.78
N LYS A 290 -19.24 -4.67 6.58
CA LYS A 290 -18.50 -4.58 5.31
C LYS A 290 -19.22 -3.60 4.38
N GLU A 291 -18.45 -2.74 3.74
CA GLU A 291 -18.99 -1.73 2.83
C GLU A 291 -18.11 -1.58 1.59
N LEU A 292 -18.74 -1.41 0.43
CA LEU A 292 -18.11 -1.01 -0.83
C LEU A 292 -18.68 0.34 -1.26
N LEU A 293 -17.85 1.37 -1.26
CA LEU A 293 -18.16 2.71 -1.72
C LEU A 293 -17.54 2.95 -3.10
N LEU A 294 -18.37 3.17 -4.10
CA LEU A 294 -17.91 3.51 -5.45
C LEU A 294 -18.06 5.02 -5.67
N ILE A 295 -16.96 5.67 -6.07
CA ILE A 295 -16.94 7.11 -6.34
C ILE A 295 -17.27 7.33 -7.82
N PRO A 296 -18.40 7.96 -8.13
CA PRO A 296 -18.83 8.16 -9.52
C PRO A 296 -17.83 9.01 -10.32
N GLY A 297 -17.49 8.55 -11.52
CA GLY A 297 -16.62 9.25 -12.46
C GLY A 297 -15.12 9.18 -12.14
N ALA A 298 -14.73 8.75 -10.94
CA ALA A 298 -13.33 8.71 -10.55
C ALA A 298 -12.55 7.57 -11.22
N VAL A 299 -11.31 7.85 -11.62
CA VAL A 299 -10.34 6.89 -12.10
C VAL A 299 -9.40 6.44 -10.97
N HIS A 300 -8.47 5.54 -11.26
CA HIS A 300 -7.63 4.92 -10.25
C HIS A 300 -6.77 5.92 -9.46
N THR A 301 -6.09 6.82 -10.16
CA THR A 301 -5.15 7.78 -9.57
C THR A 301 -5.82 9.03 -8.99
N ASP A 302 -7.12 9.22 -9.21
CA ASP A 302 -7.86 10.28 -8.53
C ASP A 302 -7.91 10.07 -7.02
N LEU A 303 -7.90 8.80 -6.58
CA LEU A 303 -7.86 8.47 -5.16
C LEU A 303 -6.43 8.45 -4.58
N TYR A 304 -5.44 9.01 -5.29
CA TYR A 304 -4.08 9.15 -4.76
C TYR A 304 -3.87 10.51 -4.07
N ASP A 305 -4.36 11.59 -4.67
CA ASP A 305 -4.04 12.96 -4.26
C ASP A 305 -5.16 13.99 -4.47
N ARG A 306 -6.28 13.59 -5.12
CA ARG A 306 -7.39 14.51 -5.38
C ARG A 306 -8.25 14.68 -4.13
N MET A 307 -7.93 15.72 -3.34
CA MET A 307 -8.60 16.04 -2.07
C MET A 307 -10.11 16.29 -2.23
N ASP A 308 -10.53 16.74 -3.42
CA ASP A 308 -11.91 16.96 -3.79
C ASP A 308 -12.68 15.67 -4.13
N ILE A 309 -11.97 14.56 -4.35
CA ILE A 309 -12.54 13.27 -4.75
C ILE A 309 -12.41 12.22 -3.63
N ILE A 310 -11.31 12.23 -2.90
CA ILE A 310 -11.07 11.29 -1.81
C ILE A 310 -12.07 11.55 -0.68
N PRO A 311 -12.92 10.57 -0.30
CA PRO A 311 -13.97 10.79 0.68
C PRO A 311 -13.45 10.68 2.12
N PHE A 312 -12.53 11.59 2.52
CA PHE A 312 -11.92 11.57 3.86
C PHE A 312 -12.93 11.60 4.99
N ASP A 313 -14.02 12.36 4.86
CA ASP A 313 -15.08 12.42 5.89
C ASP A 313 -15.76 11.05 6.08
N ARG A 314 -15.88 10.26 4.99
CA ARG A 314 -16.44 8.90 5.09
C ARG A 314 -15.45 7.93 5.73
N ILE A 315 -14.15 8.08 5.43
CA ILE A 315 -13.08 7.29 6.06
C ILE A 315 -13.01 7.60 7.57
N GLU A 316 -13.04 8.86 7.93
CA GLU A 316 -13.09 9.33 9.33
C GLU A 316 -14.29 8.75 10.07
N ALA A 317 -15.48 8.90 9.52
CA ALA A 317 -16.73 8.38 10.12
C ALA A 317 -16.67 6.86 10.32
N PHE A 318 -16.09 6.12 9.36
CA PHE A 318 -15.90 4.67 9.46
C PHE A 318 -14.96 4.31 10.61
N TYR A 319 -13.81 4.94 10.73
CA TYR A 319 -12.90 4.68 11.82
C TYR A 319 -13.49 5.07 13.17
N HIS A 320 -14.17 6.20 13.30
CA HIS A 320 -14.88 6.56 14.53
C HIS A 320 -15.98 5.57 14.91
N GLN A 321 -16.59 4.91 13.95
CA GLN A 321 -17.61 3.89 14.22
C GLN A 321 -16.99 2.60 14.78
N TYR A 322 -15.83 2.18 14.29
CA TYR A 322 -15.27 0.85 14.58
C TYR A 322 -14.01 0.85 15.46
N LEU A 323 -13.40 2.00 15.71
CA LEU A 323 -12.28 2.19 16.63
C LEU A 323 -12.74 2.92 17.90
N LYS A 324 -13.71 2.32 18.60
CA LYS A 324 -14.31 2.87 19.84
C LYS A 324 -13.63 2.33 21.09
#